data_b42c530a2778ba87a71d85690104a035
#
_entry.id   b42c530a2778ba87a71d85690104a035
#
_cell.length_a   1.000
_cell.length_b   1.000
_cell.length_c   1.000
_cell.angle_alpha   90.00
_cell.angle_beta   90.00
_cell.angle_gamma   90.00
#
_symmetry.space_group_name_H-M   'P 1'
#
loop_
_entity.id
_entity.type
_entity.pdbx_description
1 polymer ?
#
loop_
_entity_poly.entity_id
_entity_poly.type
_entity_poly.pdbx_seq_one_letter_code
_entity_poly.pdbx_strand_id
1 'polypeptide(L)'
;MTVSDSAIATTQSTLLTLDSLDFELPAPDTRQRLLRFPLSAEDSGLLLLEDIAEVFQVTVTDILPVPGVPEAVLGICNWRGDMLWLIDFNTLIGYPPLLSHLPGLSPVTVLVIQAQDGTVGLGIPRFDDIELHDLDHLQSVAPGLFPPKMYPFIAGVLPGDQGAVLDVAAIVACPLWQQSREALR
;
A
#
# COMPACT_ATOMS: atom_id res chain seq x y z
N MET A 1 22.40 -91.59 8.58
CA MET A 1 21.76 -91.45 7.31
C MET A 1 20.54 -90.57 7.55
N THR A 2 20.56 -89.53 6.95
CA THR A 2 19.42 -88.68 6.59
C THR A 2 19.64 -87.22 6.94
N VAL A 3 19.45 -86.49 5.95
CA VAL A 3 19.84 -85.18 5.65
C VAL A 3 18.96 -84.13 6.36
N SER A 4 19.60 -83.13 6.92
CA SER A 4 18.95 -81.93 7.45
C SER A 4 18.45 -81.03 6.31
N ASP A 5 17.20 -80.75 6.38
CA ASP A 5 16.58 -79.78 5.52
C ASP A 5 16.67 -78.38 6.16
N SER A 6 17.33 -77.49 5.46
CA SER A 6 17.60 -76.12 5.92
C SER A 6 16.50 -75.16 5.42
N ALA A 7 15.68 -74.72 6.34
CA ALA A 7 14.64 -73.73 6.04
C ALA A 7 15.28 -72.37 5.77
N ILE A 8 15.13 -71.88 4.54
CA ILE A 8 15.51 -70.54 4.14
C ILE A 8 14.39 -69.63 4.57
N ALA A 9 14.65 -68.75 5.56
CA ALA A 9 13.75 -67.63 5.92
C ALA A 9 13.84 -66.53 4.88
N THR A 10 12.76 -66.41 4.12
CA THR A 10 12.59 -65.28 3.18
C THR A 10 12.24 -64.04 3.98
N THR A 11 13.21 -63.14 4.10
CA THR A 11 12.98 -61.78 4.63
C THR A 11 12.24 -60.97 3.58
N GLN A 12 10.95 -60.80 3.77
CA GLN A 12 10.18 -59.81 2.98
C GLN A 12 10.58 -58.42 3.42
N SER A 13 11.38 -57.75 2.60
CA SER A 13 11.70 -56.35 2.73
C SER A 13 10.44 -55.52 2.32
N THR A 14 9.76 -54.99 3.34
CA THR A 14 8.66 -54.06 3.12
C THR A 14 9.27 -52.74 2.64
N LEU A 15 9.29 -52.54 1.31
CA LEU A 15 9.55 -51.25 0.73
C LEU A 15 8.33 -50.35 1.05
N LEU A 16 8.50 -49.53 2.08
CA LEU A 16 7.60 -48.40 2.31
C LEU A 16 7.81 -47.45 1.14
N THR A 17 6.90 -47.48 0.20
CA THR A 17 6.81 -46.47 -0.88
C THR A 17 6.48 -45.13 -0.25
N LEU A 18 7.37 -44.15 -0.43
CA LEU A 18 7.19 -42.74 -0.03
C LEU A 18 6.03 -42.02 -0.76
N ASP A 19 5.34 -42.74 -1.64
CA ASP A 19 4.21 -42.21 -2.43
C ASP A 19 2.90 -42.02 -1.66
N SER A 20 2.87 -42.34 -0.36
CA SER A 20 1.66 -42.16 0.47
C SER A 20 1.77 -41.00 1.47
N LEU A 21 2.83 -40.20 1.39
CA LEU A 21 2.85 -38.90 2.05
C LEU A 21 2.30 -37.88 1.06
N ASP A 22 0.99 -37.70 1.04
CA ASP A 22 0.34 -36.52 0.48
C ASP A 22 0.85 -35.31 1.28
N PHE A 23 2.01 -34.76 0.85
CA PHE A 23 2.40 -33.43 1.22
C PHE A 23 1.49 -32.50 0.40
N GLU A 24 0.29 -32.25 0.93
CA GLU A 24 -0.48 -31.10 0.53
C GLU A 24 0.41 -29.86 0.79
N LEU A 25 1.01 -29.35 -0.27
CA LEU A 25 1.70 -28.06 -0.19
C LEU A 25 0.68 -27.04 0.32
N PRO A 26 0.99 -26.31 1.38
CA PRO A 26 0.09 -25.27 1.85
C PRO A 26 -0.26 -24.36 0.66
N ALA A 27 -1.54 -24.02 0.54
CA ALA A 27 -1.99 -23.10 -0.51
C ALA A 27 -1.10 -21.84 -0.48
N PRO A 28 -0.68 -21.33 -1.65
CA PRO A 28 0.14 -20.12 -1.70
C PRO A 28 -0.56 -18.99 -0.94
N ASP A 29 0.19 -18.28 -0.11
CA ASP A 29 -0.33 -17.11 0.61
C ASP A 29 -0.64 -16.01 -0.43
N THR A 30 -1.92 -15.74 -0.65
CA THR A 30 -2.41 -14.74 -1.60
C THR A 30 -2.54 -13.35 -0.99
N ARG A 31 -2.26 -13.23 0.33
CA ARG A 31 -2.36 -11.96 1.03
C ARG A 31 -1.31 -10.96 0.52
N GLN A 32 -1.73 -9.73 0.39
CA GLN A 32 -0.89 -8.62 -0.06
C GLN A 32 -0.47 -7.75 1.13
N ARG A 33 0.72 -7.15 1.02
CA ARG A 33 1.24 -6.23 2.03
C ARG A 33 0.72 -4.83 1.77
N LEU A 34 0.08 -4.25 2.79
CA LEU A 34 -0.41 -2.88 2.75
C LEU A 34 0.24 -2.06 3.85
N LEU A 35 0.61 -0.83 3.50
CA LEU A 35 1.07 0.17 4.46
C LEU A 35 -0.15 0.95 4.95
N ARG A 36 -0.38 0.93 6.28
CA ARG A 36 -1.45 1.66 6.94
C ARG A 36 -0.94 3.03 7.40
N PHE A 37 -1.77 4.05 7.22
CA PHE A 37 -1.51 5.39 7.73
C PHE A 37 -2.82 6.08 8.13
N PRO A 38 -2.80 6.99 9.13
CA PRO A 38 -4.00 7.66 9.61
C PRO A 38 -4.43 8.76 8.65
N LEU A 39 -5.75 8.86 8.44
CA LEU A 39 -6.42 9.97 7.74
C LEU A 39 -7.07 10.91 8.73
N SER A 40 -7.60 10.36 9.81
CA SER A 40 -8.18 11.08 10.95
C SER A 40 -7.91 10.32 12.25
N ALA A 41 -8.59 10.66 13.34
CA ALA A 41 -8.53 9.91 14.60
C ALA A 41 -9.21 8.52 14.48
N GLU A 42 -10.13 8.36 13.54
CA GLU A 42 -10.97 7.16 13.41
C GLU A 42 -10.71 6.43 12.07
N ASP A 43 -10.27 7.15 11.03
CA ASP A 43 -10.12 6.62 9.69
C ASP A 43 -8.66 6.38 9.32
N SER A 44 -8.41 5.30 8.58
CA SER A 44 -7.09 4.94 8.05
C SER A 44 -7.15 4.72 6.53
N GLY A 45 -6.06 5.10 5.86
CA GLY A 45 -5.77 4.70 4.48
C GLY A 45 -4.80 3.53 4.44
N LEU A 46 -4.95 2.67 3.45
CA LEU A 46 -4.05 1.56 3.16
C LEU A 46 -3.59 1.65 1.71
N LEU A 47 -2.30 1.53 1.49
CA LEU A 47 -1.71 1.46 0.16
C LEU A 47 -0.96 0.15 -0.02
N LEU A 48 -1.07 -0.46 -1.20
CA LEU A 48 -0.24 -1.60 -1.56
C LEU A 48 1.24 -1.23 -1.47
N LEU A 49 2.01 -2.04 -0.78
CA LEU A 49 3.44 -1.77 -0.59
C LEU A 49 4.21 -1.81 -1.93
N GLU A 50 3.71 -2.58 -2.91
CA GLU A 50 4.30 -2.67 -4.25
C GLU A 50 4.13 -1.39 -5.09
N ASP A 51 3.11 -0.57 -4.79
CA ASP A 51 2.88 0.72 -5.44
C ASP A 51 3.72 1.85 -4.83
N ILE A 52 4.39 1.59 -3.71
CA ILE A 52 5.23 2.56 -3.00
C ILE A 52 6.68 2.36 -3.43
N ALA A 53 7.22 3.32 -4.16
CA ALA A 53 8.62 3.30 -4.59
C ALA A 53 9.58 3.63 -3.44
N GLU A 54 9.18 4.53 -2.56
CA GLU A 54 10.00 5.00 -1.44
C GLU A 54 9.16 5.69 -0.37
N VAL A 55 9.65 5.65 0.86
CA VAL A 55 9.14 6.46 1.97
C VAL A 55 10.28 7.32 2.50
N PHE A 56 10.12 8.63 2.53
CA PHE A 56 11.13 9.55 3.06
C PHE A 56 10.50 10.73 3.80
N GLN A 57 11.32 11.54 4.44
CA GLN A 57 10.88 12.76 5.10
C GLN A 57 11.45 13.98 4.40
N VAL A 58 10.64 15.02 4.25
CA VAL A 58 11.03 16.31 3.70
C VAL A 58 10.70 17.41 4.69
N THR A 59 11.62 18.35 4.90
CA THR A 59 11.32 19.55 5.71
C THR A 59 10.43 20.49 4.89
N VAL A 60 9.53 21.19 5.56
CA VAL A 60 8.60 22.14 4.88
C VAL A 60 9.39 23.21 4.10
N THR A 61 10.58 23.57 4.57
CA THR A 61 11.46 24.55 3.90
C THR A 61 12.08 24.04 2.59
N ASP A 62 12.14 22.73 2.40
CA ASP A 62 12.68 22.11 1.18
C ASP A 62 11.59 21.85 0.14
N ILE A 63 10.33 22.14 0.48
CA ILE A 63 9.20 22.11 -0.45
C ILE A 63 9.12 23.48 -1.14
N LEU A 64 9.36 23.50 -2.43
CA LEU A 64 9.25 24.70 -3.25
C LEU A 64 7.79 24.94 -3.64
N PRO A 65 7.15 26.00 -3.15
CA PRO A 65 5.76 26.28 -3.49
C PRO A 65 5.62 26.66 -4.97
N VAL A 66 4.55 26.20 -5.59
CA VAL A 66 4.22 26.50 -6.98
C VAL A 66 3.00 27.45 -7.01
N PRO A 67 3.11 28.63 -7.62
CA PRO A 67 1.97 29.56 -7.70
C PRO A 67 0.84 29.03 -8.59
N GLY A 68 -0.41 29.30 -8.21
CA GLY A 68 -1.58 29.01 -9.05
C GLY A 68 -2.00 27.54 -9.11
N VAL A 69 -1.44 26.69 -8.23
CA VAL A 69 -1.85 25.29 -8.11
C VAL A 69 -3.00 25.13 -7.11
N PRO A 70 -3.77 24.03 -7.19
CA PRO A 70 -4.79 23.69 -6.19
C PRO A 70 -4.22 23.58 -4.78
N GLU A 71 -5.06 23.85 -3.77
CA GLU A 71 -4.68 23.80 -2.34
C GLU A 71 -4.09 22.45 -1.90
N ALA A 72 -4.54 21.36 -2.52
CA ALA A 72 -4.00 20.02 -2.23
C ALA A 72 -2.56 19.81 -2.72
N VAL A 73 -2.00 20.74 -3.52
CA VAL A 73 -0.60 20.66 -3.97
C VAL A 73 0.29 21.44 -3.02
N LEU A 74 1.14 20.74 -2.26
CA LEU A 74 2.10 21.37 -1.36
C LEU A 74 3.22 22.09 -2.12
N GLY A 75 3.59 21.60 -3.29
CA GLY A 75 4.68 22.11 -4.10
C GLY A 75 5.48 21.01 -4.76
N ILE A 76 6.77 21.28 -4.99
CA ILE A 76 7.73 20.33 -5.54
C ILE A 76 8.93 20.20 -4.61
N CYS A 77 9.52 19.00 -4.58
CA CYS A 77 10.81 18.78 -3.89
C CYS A 77 11.76 17.98 -4.77
N ASN A 78 13.03 17.92 -4.38
CA ASN A 78 13.99 17.05 -5.03
C ASN A 78 13.83 15.60 -4.52
N TRP A 79 13.71 14.66 -5.45
CA TRP A 79 13.71 13.23 -5.19
C TRP A 79 14.66 12.55 -6.17
N ARG A 80 15.80 12.06 -5.69
CA ARG A 80 16.84 11.38 -6.48
C ARG A 80 17.35 12.17 -7.68
N GLY A 81 17.35 13.51 -7.59
CA GLY A 81 17.76 14.39 -8.69
C GLY A 81 16.64 14.87 -9.60
N ASP A 82 15.45 14.29 -9.46
CA ASP A 82 14.25 14.67 -10.21
C ASP A 82 13.31 15.55 -9.37
N MET A 83 12.46 16.31 -10.04
CA MET A 83 11.40 17.08 -9.40
C MET A 83 10.18 16.18 -9.12
N LEU A 84 9.84 16.04 -7.83
CA LEU A 84 8.67 15.31 -7.39
C LEU A 84 7.59 16.28 -6.93
N TRP A 85 6.39 16.15 -7.48
CA TRP A 85 5.21 16.85 -7.01
C TRP A 85 4.72 16.27 -5.70
N LEU A 86 4.49 17.13 -4.71
CA LEU A 86 3.98 16.74 -3.41
C LEU A 86 2.53 17.15 -3.24
N ILE A 87 1.70 16.19 -2.89
CA ILE A 87 0.27 16.36 -2.66
C ILE A 87 0.00 16.20 -1.17
N ASP A 88 -0.70 17.15 -0.57
CA ASP A 88 -1.35 16.95 0.72
C ASP A 88 -2.53 16.01 0.53
N PHE A 89 -2.31 14.74 0.88
CA PHE A 89 -3.31 13.72 0.66
C PHE A 89 -4.58 13.99 1.46
N ASN A 90 -4.46 14.48 2.68
CA ASN A 90 -5.62 14.84 3.51
C ASN A 90 -6.48 15.90 2.84
N THR A 91 -5.89 17.00 2.37
CA THR A 91 -6.61 18.06 1.65
C THR A 91 -7.26 17.53 0.38
N LEU A 92 -6.57 16.67 -0.37
CA LEU A 92 -7.09 16.07 -1.61
C LEU A 92 -8.40 15.32 -1.35
N ILE A 93 -8.44 14.51 -0.31
CA ILE A 93 -9.58 13.63 0.00
C ILE A 93 -10.62 14.25 0.92
N GLY A 94 -10.42 15.48 1.36
CA GLY A 94 -11.41 16.26 2.11
C GLY A 94 -11.28 16.19 3.64
N TYR A 95 -10.13 15.75 4.15
CA TYR A 95 -9.75 15.89 5.56
C TYR A 95 -9.04 17.23 5.80
N PRO A 96 -8.86 17.64 7.07
CA PRO A 96 -8.11 18.84 7.40
C PRO A 96 -6.68 18.79 6.84
N PRO A 97 -6.13 19.95 6.40
CA PRO A 97 -4.80 20.01 5.81
C PRO A 97 -3.71 19.41 6.70
N LEU A 98 -2.80 18.65 6.08
CA LEU A 98 -1.69 18.00 6.77
C LEU A 98 -0.87 18.98 7.64
N LEU A 99 -0.50 20.12 7.05
CA LEU A 99 0.33 21.11 7.75
C LEU A 99 -0.35 21.75 8.95
N SER A 100 -1.69 21.71 9.04
CA SER A 100 -2.41 22.22 10.22
C SER A 100 -2.25 21.33 11.46
N HIS A 101 -1.84 20.08 11.27
CA HIS A 101 -1.66 19.08 12.33
C HIS A 101 -0.19 18.85 12.70
N LEU A 102 0.75 19.39 11.92
CA LEU A 102 2.18 19.24 12.19
C LEU A 102 2.66 20.39 13.11
N PRO A 103 3.31 20.07 14.22
CA PRO A 103 3.86 21.12 15.09
C PRO A 103 5.07 21.80 14.44
N GLY A 104 4.96 23.09 14.19
CA GLY A 104 6.08 23.94 13.75
C GLY A 104 6.66 23.53 12.39
N LEU A 105 7.98 23.33 12.36
CA LEU A 105 8.74 22.90 11.17
C LEU A 105 8.96 21.39 11.13
N SER A 106 8.02 20.61 11.66
CA SER A 106 8.13 19.16 11.61
C SER A 106 8.20 18.65 10.16
N PRO A 107 9.04 17.65 9.88
CA PRO A 107 9.12 17.09 8.54
C PRO A 107 7.81 16.39 8.15
N VAL A 108 7.49 16.47 6.88
CA VAL A 108 6.38 15.76 6.25
C VAL A 108 6.86 14.38 5.85
N THR A 109 6.13 13.33 6.21
CA THR A 109 6.36 11.99 5.67
C THR A 109 5.78 11.92 4.27
N VAL A 110 6.58 11.48 3.31
CA VAL A 110 6.21 11.38 1.90
C VAL A 110 6.23 9.92 1.46
N LEU A 111 5.10 9.45 0.95
CA LEU A 111 5.00 8.18 0.21
C LEU A 111 5.16 8.49 -1.28
N VAL A 112 6.23 8.02 -1.90
CA VAL A 112 6.39 8.11 -3.36
C VAL A 112 5.62 6.97 -3.99
N ILE A 113 4.52 7.28 -4.64
CA ILE A 113 3.68 6.30 -5.34
C ILE A 113 3.89 6.37 -6.84
N GLN A 114 3.81 5.21 -7.48
CA GLN A 114 4.01 5.08 -8.92
C GLN A 114 2.85 4.31 -9.57
N ALA A 115 2.40 4.81 -10.72
CA ALA A 115 1.50 4.12 -11.63
C ALA A 115 1.97 4.35 -13.08
N GLN A 116 1.25 3.77 -14.05
CA GLN A 116 1.60 3.93 -15.48
C GLN A 116 1.66 5.41 -15.90
N ASP A 117 0.82 6.26 -15.33
CA ASP A 117 0.71 7.69 -15.67
C ASP A 117 1.74 8.58 -14.99
N GLY A 118 2.59 8.03 -14.13
CA GLY A 118 3.67 8.79 -13.50
C GLY A 118 3.92 8.49 -12.04
N THR A 119 4.65 9.43 -11.42
CA THR A 119 5.07 9.36 -10.02
C THR A 119 4.64 10.62 -9.30
N VAL A 120 4.17 10.46 -8.06
CA VAL A 120 3.77 11.57 -7.18
C VAL A 120 4.11 11.26 -5.74
N GLY A 121 4.45 12.26 -4.93
CA GLY A 121 4.64 12.15 -3.51
C GLY A 121 3.36 12.49 -2.75
N LEU A 122 2.86 11.57 -1.95
CA LEU A 122 1.76 11.84 -1.02
C LEU A 122 2.32 12.24 0.33
N GLY A 123 2.05 13.47 0.75
CA GLY A 123 2.30 13.91 2.11
C GLY A 123 1.27 13.30 3.06
N ILE A 124 1.75 12.61 4.07
CA ILE A 124 0.95 12.00 5.13
C ILE A 124 1.47 12.40 6.51
N PRO A 125 0.65 12.35 7.59
CA PRO A 125 1.12 12.69 8.93
C PRO A 125 2.22 11.75 9.42
N ARG A 126 2.01 10.45 9.23
CA ARG A 126 2.91 9.34 9.59
C ARG A 126 2.39 8.07 8.93
N PHE A 127 3.17 7.01 8.96
CA PHE A 127 2.67 5.65 8.74
C PHE A 127 2.64 4.89 10.08
N ASP A 128 1.73 3.92 10.18
CA ASP A 128 1.54 3.16 11.42
C ASP A 128 2.19 1.78 11.31
N ASP A 129 1.74 0.92 10.38
CA ASP A 129 2.19 -0.47 10.26
C ASP A 129 2.13 -0.98 8.82
N ILE A 130 2.74 -2.15 8.60
CA ILE A 130 2.61 -2.94 7.36
C ILE A 130 1.85 -4.22 7.71
N GLU A 131 0.70 -4.39 7.09
CA GLU A 131 -0.24 -5.45 7.35
C GLU A 131 -0.39 -6.38 6.14
N LEU A 132 -0.77 -7.64 6.40
CA LEU A 132 -1.08 -8.63 5.36
C LEU A 132 -2.60 -8.81 5.28
N HIS A 133 -3.19 -8.48 4.13
CA HIS A 133 -4.62 -8.62 3.88
C HIS A 133 -4.90 -9.35 2.57
N ASP A 134 -5.99 -10.09 2.58
CA ASP A 134 -6.58 -10.66 1.38
C ASP A 134 -7.50 -9.62 0.75
N LEU A 135 -7.15 -9.19 -0.46
CA LEU A 135 -7.91 -8.17 -1.17
C LEU A 135 -9.09 -8.72 -2.01
N ASP A 136 -9.20 -10.04 -2.13
CA ASP A 136 -10.33 -10.67 -2.86
C ASP A 136 -11.68 -10.45 -2.14
N HIS A 137 -11.63 -10.04 -0.86
CA HIS A 137 -12.80 -9.85 -0.02
C HIS A 137 -13.07 -8.38 0.33
N LEU A 138 -12.52 -7.43 -0.44
CA LEU A 138 -12.82 -6.01 -0.25
C LEU A 138 -14.32 -5.73 -0.40
N GLN A 139 -14.85 -4.94 0.51
CA GLN A 139 -16.23 -4.50 0.50
C GLN A 139 -16.38 -3.16 -0.20
N SER A 140 -17.53 -2.95 -0.82
CA SER A 140 -17.89 -1.64 -1.33
C SER A 140 -18.07 -0.63 -0.21
N VAL A 141 -17.64 0.61 -0.46
CA VAL A 141 -17.74 1.70 0.52
C VAL A 141 -19.20 2.08 0.76
N ALA A 142 -19.64 2.05 2.02
CA ALA A 142 -20.96 2.54 2.37
C ALA A 142 -21.04 4.08 2.24
N PRO A 143 -22.17 4.62 1.76
CA PRO A 143 -22.37 6.06 1.70
C PRO A 143 -22.23 6.72 3.08
N GLY A 144 -21.44 7.80 3.17
CA GLY A 144 -21.26 8.55 4.42
C GLY A 144 -20.16 8.01 5.35
N LEU A 145 -19.48 6.92 4.99
CA LEU A 145 -18.37 6.38 5.79
C LEU A 145 -17.13 7.29 5.70
N PHE A 146 -16.86 7.85 4.55
CA PHE A 146 -15.72 8.75 4.29
C PHE A 146 -16.19 10.08 3.66
N PRO A 147 -15.33 11.13 3.64
CA PRO A 147 -15.63 12.37 2.92
C PRO A 147 -15.92 12.11 1.44
N PRO A 148 -16.87 12.84 0.82
CA PRO A 148 -17.25 12.61 -0.58
C PRO A 148 -16.09 12.72 -1.58
N LYS A 149 -15.09 13.56 -1.29
CA LYS A 149 -13.90 13.72 -2.14
C LYS A 149 -12.99 12.49 -2.15
N MET A 150 -13.11 11.60 -1.17
CA MET A 150 -12.27 10.40 -1.06
C MET A 150 -12.76 9.25 -1.95
N TYR A 151 -14.08 9.16 -2.21
CA TYR A 151 -14.67 8.03 -2.94
C TYR A 151 -13.99 7.68 -4.27
N PRO A 152 -13.56 8.66 -5.10
CA PRO A 152 -12.88 8.36 -6.37
C PRO A 152 -11.54 7.63 -6.21
N PHE A 153 -10.97 7.64 -5.02
CA PHE A 153 -9.64 7.09 -4.73
C PHE A 153 -9.69 5.81 -3.88
N ILE A 154 -10.88 5.27 -3.61
CA ILE A 154 -11.05 4.05 -2.81
C ILE A 154 -11.29 2.85 -3.72
N ALA A 155 -10.42 1.84 -3.62
CA ALA A 155 -10.62 0.53 -4.25
C ALA A 155 -11.65 -0.31 -3.48
N GLY A 156 -11.68 -0.19 -2.15
CA GLY A 156 -12.61 -0.88 -1.26
C GLY A 156 -12.25 -0.68 0.20
N VAL A 157 -13.01 -1.31 1.10
CA VAL A 157 -12.75 -1.33 2.54
C VAL A 157 -12.54 -2.74 3.04
N LEU A 158 -11.66 -2.90 4.01
CA LEU A 158 -11.41 -4.19 4.66
C LEU A 158 -12.59 -4.60 5.54
N PRO A 159 -12.99 -5.89 5.53
CA PRO A 159 -14.05 -6.39 6.40
C PRO A 159 -13.73 -6.16 7.89
N GLY A 160 -14.66 -5.54 8.63
CA GLY A 160 -14.52 -5.31 10.07
C GLY A 160 -13.52 -4.24 10.48
N ASP A 161 -12.93 -3.54 9.51
CA ASP A 161 -12.01 -2.44 9.72
C ASP A 161 -12.57 -1.16 9.08
N GLN A 162 -12.16 0.01 9.60
CA GLN A 162 -12.48 1.31 9.02
C GLN A 162 -11.37 1.80 8.06
N GLY A 163 -10.49 0.90 7.65
CA GLY A 163 -9.42 1.19 6.71
C GLY A 163 -9.88 1.15 5.26
N ALA A 164 -9.63 2.22 4.51
CA ALA A 164 -9.88 2.28 3.08
C ALA A 164 -8.62 1.86 2.31
N VAL A 165 -8.74 0.82 1.47
CA VAL A 165 -7.71 0.48 0.49
C VAL A 165 -7.82 1.46 -0.67
N LEU A 166 -6.70 2.13 -0.98
CA LEU A 166 -6.66 3.22 -1.94
C LEU A 166 -6.24 2.72 -3.33
N ASP A 167 -6.80 3.34 -4.34
CA ASP A 167 -6.45 3.13 -5.75
C ASP A 167 -5.35 4.13 -6.16
N VAL A 168 -4.12 3.65 -6.22
CA VAL A 168 -2.95 4.45 -6.61
C VAL A 168 -3.07 4.98 -8.03
N ALA A 169 -3.62 4.20 -8.97
CA ALA A 169 -3.80 4.64 -10.35
C ALA A 169 -4.77 5.84 -10.41
N ALA A 170 -5.89 5.79 -9.67
CA ALA A 170 -6.83 6.90 -9.58
C ALA A 170 -6.19 8.14 -8.94
N ILE A 171 -5.35 7.98 -7.91
CA ILE A 171 -4.64 9.09 -7.29
C ILE A 171 -3.67 9.72 -8.29
N VAL A 172 -2.82 8.92 -8.94
CA VAL A 172 -1.83 9.40 -9.91
C VAL A 172 -2.48 10.04 -11.13
N ALA A 173 -3.62 9.53 -11.60
CA ALA A 173 -4.38 10.08 -12.72
C ALA A 173 -5.25 11.29 -12.37
N CYS A 174 -5.27 11.74 -11.12
CA CYS A 174 -6.15 12.84 -10.68
C CYS A 174 -5.86 14.15 -11.44
N PRO A 175 -6.86 14.76 -12.11
CA PRO A 175 -6.66 15.96 -12.93
C PRO A 175 -6.20 17.17 -12.14
N LEU A 176 -6.51 17.26 -10.84
CA LEU A 176 -6.21 18.43 -10.01
C LEU A 176 -4.72 18.79 -9.98
N TRP A 177 -3.83 17.83 -10.03
CA TRP A 177 -2.39 18.08 -10.03
C TRP A 177 -1.74 17.83 -11.40
N GLN A 178 -2.34 17.00 -12.26
CA GLN A 178 -1.83 16.76 -13.62
C GLN A 178 -1.84 18.03 -14.48
N GLN A 179 -2.92 18.81 -14.41
CA GLN A 179 -3.00 20.10 -15.10
C GLN A 179 -1.90 21.08 -14.65
N SER A 180 -1.52 21.02 -13.36
CA SER A 180 -0.43 21.83 -12.83
C SER A 180 0.94 21.40 -13.37
N ARG A 181 1.15 20.10 -13.64
CA ARG A 181 2.37 19.59 -14.29
C ARG A 181 2.50 20.04 -15.73
N GLU A 182 1.41 20.08 -16.47
CA GLU A 182 1.42 20.49 -17.88
C GLU A 182 1.68 22.00 -18.04
N ALA A 183 1.19 22.81 -17.10
CA ALA A 183 1.37 24.26 -17.13
C ALA A 183 2.83 24.71 -16.87
N LEU A 184 3.69 23.82 -16.34
CA LEU A 184 5.10 24.09 -16.05
C LEU A 184 6.09 23.47 -17.07
N ARG A 185 5.60 22.83 -18.12
CA ARG A 185 6.39 22.33 -19.24
C ARG A 185 6.49 23.37 -20.34
#